data_b6310c2863df88c35e584347cc456b96
#
_entry.id   b6310c2863df88c35e584347cc456b96
#
_cell.length_a   1.000
_cell.length_b   1.000
_cell.length_c   1.000
_cell.angle_alpha   90.00
_cell.angle_beta   90.00
_cell.angle_gamma   90.00
#
_symmetry.space_group_name_H-M   'P 1'
#
loop_
_entity.id
_entity.type
_entity.pdbx_description
1 polymer ?
#
loop_
_entity_poly.entity_id
_entity_poly.type
_entity_poly.pdbx_seq_one_letter_code
_entity_poly.pdbx_strand_id
1 'polypeptide(L)'
;PQFVYWLAMPFFAPVPEEAERFYRQPGMAEKNFTLDWQPVGTGAYYLAENDPNRVMRLERNPHYHDDFYPAEGDPGDREAGLLADAGKRLPMVDTVIYSLEKEDVPYWNKFLQGYYDASGISSDSFDQAIRMNAEGQPDLTPAMCERGIQLSTAARPSLSYMGFNMQDPVV
;
A
#
# COMPACT_ATOMS: atom_id res chain seq x y z
N PRO A 1 -5.14 -23.43 -14.80
CA PRO A 1 -4.37 -22.30 -15.37
C PRO A 1 -4.27 -21.10 -14.43
N GLN A 2 -5.26 -20.85 -13.54
CA GLN A 2 -5.27 -19.68 -12.63
C GLN A 2 -4.47 -19.88 -11.33
N PHE A 3 -4.07 -21.06 -10.99
CA PHE A 3 -3.37 -21.37 -9.73
C PHE A 3 -2.07 -20.56 -9.54
N VAL A 4 -1.32 -20.36 -10.63
CA VAL A 4 -0.06 -19.59 -10.60
C VAL A 4 -0.29 -18.13 -10.15
N TYR A 5 -1.40 -17.53 -10.54
CA TYR A 5 -1.76 -16.17 -10.11
C TYR A 5 -2.10 -16.08 -8.62
N TRP A 6 -2.63 -17.16 -8.03
CA TRP A 6 -2.86 -17.20 -6.58
C TRP A 6 -1.57 -17.14 -5.78
N LEU A 7 -0.49 -17.75 -6.28
CA LEU A 7 0.81 -17.71 -5.61
C LEU A 7 1.43 -16.30 -5.57
N ALA A 8 0.96 -15.38 -6.41
CA ALA A 8 1.35 -13.97 -6.37
C ALA A 8 0.59 -13.15 -5.31
N MET A 9 -0.43 -13.73 -4.69
CA MET A 9 -1.19 -13.03 -3.65
C MET A 9 -0.48 -13.11 -2.29
N PRO A 10 -0.48 -12.03 -1.48
CA PRO A 10 0.27 -11.97 -0.22
C PRO A 10 -0.03 -13.12 0.77
N PHE A 11 -1.26 -13.63 0.79
CA PHE A 11 -1.65 -14.72 1.68
C PHE A 11 -1.12 -16.12 1.27
N PHE A 12 -0.46 -16.23 0.12
CA PHE A 12 0.29 -17.41 -0.30
C PHE A 12 1.81 -17.22 -0.17
N ALA A 13 2.25 -16.15 0.47
CA ALA A 13 3.67 -15.93 0.69
C ALA A 13 4.27 -17.10 1.48
N PRO A 14 5.44 -17.62 1.08
CA PRO A 14 6.09 -18.69 1.81
C PRO A 14 6.53 -18.23 3.20
N VAL A 15 6.28 -19.06 4.20
CA VAL A 15 6.67 -18.84 5.59
C VAL A 15 7.73 -19.88 5.97
N PRO A 16 8.84 -19.47 6.66
CA PRO A 16 9.83 -20.44 7.13
C PRO A 16 9.23 -21.42 8.13
N GLU A 17 9.49 -22.72 7.97
CA GLU A 17 9.00 -23.75 8.89
C GLU A 17 9.47 -23.52 10.33
N GLU A 18 10.68 -22.99 10.50
CA GLU A 18 11.25 -22.67 11.80
C GLU A 18 10.45 -21.60 12.54
N ALA A 19 9.99 -20.57 11.83
CA ALA A 19 9.14 -19.52 12.39
C ALA A 19 7.78 -20.09 12.79
N GLU A 20 7.15 -20.87 11.91
CA GLU A 20 5.88 -21.53 12.23
C GLU A 20 6.01 -22.43 13.46
N ARG A 21 7.05 -23.27 13.52
CA ARG A 21 7.32 -24.16 14.64
C ARG A 21 7.57 -23.36 15.95
N PHE A 22 8.26 -22.24 15.87
CA PHE A 22 8.49 -21.36 17.01
C PHE A 22 7.18 -20.80 17.56
N TYR A 23 6.34 -20.22 16.71
CA TYR A 23 5.10 -19.57 17.14
C TYR A 23 3.98 -20.56 17.53
N ARG A 24 4.07 -21.82 17.15
CA ARG A 24 3.13 -22.89 17.57
C ARG A 24 3.42 -23.47 18.96
N GLN A 25 4.46 -23.01 19.66
CA GLN A 25 4.73 -23.49 21.01
C GLN A 25 3.61 -23.10 21.98
N PRO A 26 3.32 -23.94 22.99
CA PRO A 26 2.33 -23.65 24.02
C PRO A 26 2.60 -22.30 24.73
N GLY A 27 1.57 -21.49 24.88
CA GLY A 27 1.65 -20.20 25.55
C GLY A 27 2.06 -19.03 24.66
N MET A 28 2.44 -19.26 23.40
CA MET A 28 2.82 -18.17 22.49
C MET A 28 1.61 -17.34 22.07
N ALA A 29 0.54 -17.98 21.64
CA ALA A 29 -0.67 -17.29 21.19
C ALA A 29 -1.33 -16.49 22.31
N GLU A 30 -1.36 -17.02 23.54
CA GLU A 30 -1.92 -16.35 24.72
C GLU A 30 -1.14 -15.10 25.12
N LYS A 31 0.13 -15.03 24.73
CA LYS A 31 1.02 -13.86 24.94
C LYS A 31 1.10 -12.94 23.71
N ASN A 32 0.28 -13.16 22.70
CA ASN A 32 0.32 -12.46 21.41
C ASN A 32 1.67 -12.59 20.66
N PHE A 33 2.45 -13.65 20.93
CA PHE A 33 3.61 -13.98 20.13
C PHE A 33 3.16 -14.81 18.93
N THR A 34 2.83 -14.13 17.84
CA THR A 34 2.38 -14.75 16.60
C THR A 34 3.09 -14.13 15.39
N LEU A 35 3.05 -14.82 14.26
CA LEU A 35 3.56 -14.30 12.99
C LEU A 35 2.88 -13.00 12.55
N ASP A 36 1.62 -12.80 12.92
CA ASP A 36 0.88 -11.57 12.58
C ASP A 36 1.48 -10.34 13.29
N TRP A 37 2.01 -10.51 14.49
CA TRP A 37 2.64 -9.44 15.26
C TRP A 37 4.12 -9.26 14.95
N GLN A 38 4.80 -10.34 14.63
CA GLN A 38 6.24 -10.37 14.36
C GLN A 38 6.51 -11.20 13.10
N PRO A 39 6.14 -10.68 11.93
CA PRO A 39 6.30 -11.38 10.67
C PRO A 39 7.78 -11.61 10.34
N VAL A 40 8.06 -12.78 9.79
CA VAL A 40 9.37 -13.15 9.27
C VAL A 40 9.26 -13.37 7.77
N GLY A 41 10.12 -12.74 7.01
CA GLY A 41 10.11 -12.83 5.55
C GLY A 41 11.43 -12.42 4.91
N THR A 42 11.49 -12.57 3.60
CA THR A 42 12.66 -12.23 2.78
C THR A 42 12.51 -10.90 2.03
N GLY A 43 11.49 -10.11 2.38
CA GLY A 43 11.18 -8.84 1.72
C GLY A 43 12.22 -7.75 1.95
N ALA A 44 12.09 -6.67 1.19
CA ALA A 44 12.98 -5.52 1.24
C ALA A 44 12.97 -4.77 2.58
N TYR A 45 11.92 -4.96 3.37
CA TYR A 45 11.73 -4.35 4.68
C TYR A 45 11.33 -5.39 5.71
N TYR A 46 11.65 -5.12 6.96
CA TYR A 46 11.13 -5.85 8.12
C TYR A 46 10.31 -4.91 9.02
N LEU A 47 9.36 -5.46 9.76
CA LEU A 47 8.51 -4.72 10.68
C LEU A 47 9.28 -4.45 11.98
N ALA A 48 9.73 -3.21 12.18
CA ALA A 48 10.50 -2.78 13.33
C ALA A 48 9.62 -2.32 14.50
N GLU A 49 8.45 -1.76 14.22
CA GLU A 49 7.45 -1.37 15.21
C GLU A 49 6.06 -1.75 14.69
N ASN A 50 5.28 -2.41 15.53
CA ASN A 50 3.93 -2.83 15.20
C ASN A 50 2.95 -2.39 16.30
N ASP A 51 2.39 -1.21 16.15
CA ASP A 51 1.24 -0.75 16.91
C ASP A 51 0.08 -0.49 15.94
N PRO A 52 -0.80 -1.49 15.72
CA PRO A 52 -1.87 -1.38 14.73
C PRO A 52 -2.95 -0.34 15.09
N ASN A 53 -2.89 0.26 16.29
CA ASN A 53 -3.77 1.35 16.68
C ASN A 53 -3.14 2.73 16.46
N ARG A 54 -1.86 2.81 16.16
CA ARG A 54 -1.13 4.07 16.06
C ARG A 54 -0.17 4.11 14.88
N VAL A 55 0.78 3.18 14.80
CA VAL A 55 1.86 3.24 13.83
C VAL A 55 2.46 1.86 13.54
N MET A 56 2.76 1.60 12.28
CA MET A 56 3.65 0.52 11.86
C MET A 56 4.86 1.14 11.20
N ARG A 57 6.06 0.74 11.64
CA ARG A 57 7.32 1.21 11.07
C ARG A 57 8.09 0.04 10.50
N LEU A 58 8.40 0.17 9.22
CA LEU A 58 9.22 -0.79 8.49
C LEU A 58 10.60 -0.18 8.27
N GLU A 59 11.63 -0.98 8.45
CA GLU A 59 13.01 -0.61 8.20
C GLU A 59 13.61 -1.49 7.11
N ARG A 60 14.58 -0.95 6.38
CA ARG A 60 15.30 -1.66 5.32
C ARG A 60 15.91 -2.96 5.88
N ASN A 61 15.62 -4.06 5.20
CA ASN A 61 16.21 -5.35 5.53
C ASN A 61 17.67 -5.39 5.05
N PRO A 62 18.66 -5.49 5.96
CA PRO A 62 20.07 -5.54 5.60
C PRO A 62 20.45 -6.82 4.86
N HIS A 63 19.60 -7.85 4.92
CA HIS A 63 19.80 -9.15 4.27
C HIS A 63 18.94 -9.32 3.01
N TYR A 64 18.31 -8.23 2.53
CA TYR A 64 17.56 -8.29 1.28
C TYR A 64 18.50 -8.64 0.13
N HIS A 65 18.04 -9.52 -0.76
CA HIS A 65 18.81 -9.91 -1.94
C HIS A 65 19.05 -8.72 -2.88
N ASP A 66 19.99 -8.88 -3.80
CA ASP A 66 20.23 -7.86 -4.81
C ASP A 66 19.04 -7.80 -5.77
N ASP A 67 18.39 -6.65 -5.77
CA ASP A 67 17.27 -6.30 -6.62
C ASP A 67 17.42 -4.85 -7.06
N PHE A 68 17.02 -4.55 -8.30
CA PHE A 68 17.26 -3.26 -8.93
C PHE A 68 15.98 -2.72 -9.55
N TYR A 69 15.87 -1.40 -9.54
CA TYR A 69 14.78 -0.74 -10.22
C TYR A 69 14.75 -1.10 -11.70
N PRO A 70 13.62 -1.49 -12.30
CA PRO A 70 13.55 -2.00 -13.65
C PRO A 70 14.04 -0.99 -14.68
N ALA A 71 14.73 -1.47 -15.69
CA ALA A 71 15.20 -0.68 -16.82
C ALA A 71 14.20 -0.66 -18.00
N GLU A 72 13.18 -1.52 -17.93
CA GLU A 72 12.14 -1.68 -18.93
C GLU A 72 10.79 -1.51 -18.26
N GLY A 73 9.81 -0.95 -18.97
CA GLY A 73 8.45 -0.73 -18.53
C GLY A 73 7.48 -0.75 -19.71
N ASP A 74 6.26 -0.33 -19.48
CA ASP A 74 5.23 -0.20 -20.50
C ASP A 74 5.54 0.94 -21.50
N PRO A 75 4.95 0.90 -22.71
CA PRO A 75 5.08 2.00 -23.67
C PRO A 75 4.62 3.32 -23.03
N GLY A 76 5.51 4.32 -23.05
CA GLY A 76 5.26 5.64 -22.45
C GLY A 76 5.90 5.87 -21.07
N ASP A 77 6.32 4.82 -20.36
CA ASP A 77 6.91 4.96 -19.02
C ASP A 77 8.22 5.75 -19.01
N ARG A 78 9.01 5.59 -20.08
CA ARG A 78 10.26 6.32 -20.24
C ARG A 78 10.02 7.82 -20.46
N GLU A 79 9.07 8.16 -21.30
CA GLU A 79 8.64 9.54 -21.58
C GLU A 79 7.99 10.20 -20.36
N ALA A 80 7.28 9.41 -19.57
CA ALA A 80 6.73 9.84 -18.28
C ALA A 80 7.76 9.98 -17.16
N GLY A 81 9.03 9.61 -17.41
CA GLY A 81 10.10 9.70 -16.42
C GLY A 81 10.10 8.59 -15.37
N LEU A 82 9.23 7.58 -15.48
CA LEU A 82 9.11 6.50 -14.49
C LEU A 82 10.35 5.59 -14.44
N LEU A 83 11.17 5.58 -15.50
CA LEU A 83 12.41 4.80 -15.57
C LEU A 83 13.66 5.62 -15.20
N ALA A 84 13.51 6.80 -14.59
CA ALA A 84 14.64 7.65 -14.19
C ALA A 84 15.57 6.97 -13.16
N ASP A 85 15.03 6.06 -12.38
CA ASP A 85 15.75 5.31 -11.34
C ASP A 85 16.25 3.94 -11.80
N ALA A 86 16.16 3.64 -13.10
CA ALA A 86 16.59 2.36 -13.68
C ALA A 86 18.00 1.95 -13.24
N GLY A 87 18.13 0.71 -12.76
CA GLY A 87 19.40 0.15 -12.30
C GLY A 87 19.85 0.60 -10.90
N LYS A 88 19.11 1.46 -10.20
CA LYS A 88 19.38 1.75 -8.80
C LYS A 88 18.99 0.55 -7.93
N ARG A 89 19.82 0.25 -6.93
CA ARG A 89 19.57 -0.85 -6.00
C ARG A 89 18.35 -0.57 -5.12
N LEU A 90 17.50 -1.58 -4.97
CA LEU A 90 16.34 -1.56 -4.08
C LEU A 90 16.67 -2.13 -2.67
N PRO A 91 15.96 -1.71 -1.64
CA PRO A 91 15.02 -0.60 -1.60
C PRO A 91 15.75 0.76 -1.55
N MET A 92 15.18 1.80 -2.15
CA MET A 92 15.78 3.15 -2.15
C MET A 92 15.44 3.95 -0.88
N VAL A 93 14.35 3.63 -0.22
CA VAL A 93 13.89 4.27 1.02
C VAL A 93 14.37 3.46 2.22
N ASP A 94 14.88 4.12 3.26
CA ASP A 94 15.40 3.44 4.45
C ASP A 94 14.30 3.01 5.42
N THR A 95 13.28 3.85 5.59
CA THR A 95 12.20 3.65 6.55
C THR A 95 10.86 3.99 5.92
N VAL A 96 9.86 3.16 6.15
CA VAL A 96 8.47 3.40 5.77
C VAL A 96 7.61 3.44 7.03
N ILE A 97 6.83 4.49 7.20
CA ILE A 97 5.98 4.70 8.37
C ILE A 97 4.52 4.75 7.91
N TYR A 98 3.72 3.83 8.43
CA TYR A 98 2.27 3.84 8.28
C TYR A 98 1.64 4.35 9.58
N SER A 99 1.05 5.55 9.53
CA SER A 99 0.28 6.10 10.65
C SER A 99 -1.18 5.74 10.49
N LEU A 100 -1.80 5.22 11.54
CA LEU A 100 -3.23 4.95 11.53
C LEU A 100 -3.99 6.21 11.88
N GLU A 101 -4.77 6.70 10.95
CA GLU A 101 -5.73 7.77 11.17
C GLU A 101 -7.14 7.17 11.14
N LYS A 102 -7.96 7.51 12.12
CA LYS A 102 -9.32 6.95 12.25
C LYS A 102 -10.34 7.66 11.37
N GLU A 103 -10.01 8.86 10.93
CA GLU A 103 -10.92 9.72 10.16
C GLU A 103 -10.20 10.34 8.96
N ASP A 104 -10.94 10.52 7.87
CA ASP A 104 -10.41 10.99 6.59
C ASP A 104 -10.00 12.47 6.60
N VAL A 105 -10.77 13.34 7.29
CA VAL A 105 -10.50 14.77 7.30
C VAL A 105 -9.17 15.13 7.98
N PRO A 106 -8.86 14.64 9.19
CA PRO A 106 -7.54 14.83 9.79
C PRO A 106 -6.40 14.25 8.96
N TYR A 107 -6.61 13.08 8.36
CA TYR A 107 -5.65 12.43 7.49
C TYR A 107 -5.29 13.30 6.27
N TRP A 108 -6.29 13.80 5.54
CA TRP A 108 -6.09 14.69 4.40
C TRP A 108 -5.38 15.99 4.79
N ASN A 109 -5.79 16.61 5.89
CA ASN A 109 -5.17 17.83 6.38
C ASN A 109 -3.68 17.64 6.76
N LYS A 110 -3.33 16.51 7.35
CA LYS A 110 -1.93 16.16 7.65
C LYS A 110 -1.10 15.97 6.38
N PHE A 111 -1.65 15.31 5.36
CA PHE A 111 -0.99 15.23 4.06
C PHE A 111 -0.77 16.62 3.47
N LEU A 112 -1.78 17.48 3.45
CA LEU A 112 -1.63 18.85 2.97
C LEU A 112 -0.61 19.68 3.76
N GLN A 113 -0.35 19.35 5.00
CA GLN A 113 0.67 20.00 5.84
C GLN A 113 2.07 19.38 5.68
N GLY A 114 2.21 18.33 4.87
CA GLY A 114 3.49 17.66 4.62
C GLY A 114 3.92 16.65 5.67
N TYR A 115 2.99 16.16 6.51
CA TYR A 115 3.29 15.07 7.45
C TYR A 115 3.36 13.72 6.76
N TYR A 116 2.71 13.58 5.60
CA TYR A 116 2.67 12.34 4.82
C TYR A 116 3.13 12.58 3.38
N ASP A 117 3.89 11.63 2.85
CA ASP A 117 4.40 11.66 1.47
C ASP A 117 3.36 11.18 0.46
N ALA A 118 2.38 10.40 0.89
CA ALA A 118 1.31 9.88 0.05
C ALA A 118 -0.02 9.88 0.79
N SER A 119 -1.10 10.06 0.05
CA SER A 119 -2.47 10.07 0.56
C SER A 119 -3.46 9.52 -0.47
N GLY A 120 -4.50 8.85 0.00
CA GLY A 120 -5.73 8.71 -0.75
C GLY A 120 -6.54 10.01 -0.72
N ILE A 121 -7.54 10.12 -1.57
CA ILE A 121 -8.47 11.24 -1.62
C ILE A 121 -9.83 10.73 -1.17
N SER A 122 -10.36 11.27 -0.08
CA SER A 122 -11.70 10.95 0.39
C SER A 122 -12.77 11.65 -0.45
N SER A 123 -14.01 11.15 -0.40
CA SER A 123 -15.16 11.79 -1.07
C SER A 123 -15.30 13.25 -0.67
N ASP A 124 -15.11 13.58 0.61
CA ASP A 124 -15.26 14.93 1.15
C ASP A 124 -14.19 15.91 0.67
N SER A 125 -13.03 15.38 0.26
CA SER A 125 -11.90 16.17 -0.24
C SER A 125 -11.77 16.14 -1.76
N PHE A 126 -12.64 15.40 -2.44
CA PHE A 126 -12.52 15.16 -3.87
C PHE A 126 -12.56 16.47 -4.68
N ASP A 127 -13.56 17.28 -4.49
CA ASP A 127 -13.73 18.53 -5.25
C ASP A 127 -12.63 19.57 -4.98
N GLN A 128 -11.98 19.48 -3.82
CA GLN A 128 -10.83 20.32 -3.49
C GLN A 128 -9.56 19.89 -4.26
N ALA A 129 -9.39 18.59 -4.46
CA ALA A 129 -8.18 18.01 -5.00
C ALA A 129 -8.28 17.75 -6.52
N ILE A 130 -9.43 17.31 -6.99
CA ILE A 130 -9.64 16.76 -8.33
C ILE A 130 -10.64 17.61 -9.11
N ARG A 131 -10.35 17.76 -10.39
CA ARG A 131 -11.26 18.25 -11.43
C ARG A 131 -11.29 17.25 -12.57
N MET A 132 -12.37 17.26 -13.34
CA MET A 132 -12.39 16.52 -14.61
C MET A 132 -11.85 17.41 -15.72
N ASN A 133 -10.94 16.89 -16.53
CA ASN A 133 -10.43 17.58 -17.72
C ASN A 133 -11.46 17.51 -18.87
N ALA A 134 -11.13 18.09 -20.02
CA ALA A 134 -12.02 18.14 -21.18
C ALA A 134 -12.36 16.74 -21.74
N GLU A 135 -11.50 15.78 -21.51
CA GLU A 135 -11.64 14.38 -21.93
C GLU A 135 -12.38 13.53 -20.89
N GLY A 136 -12.85 14.12 -19.79
CA GLY A 136 -13.52 13.41 -18.69
C GLY A 136 -12.59 12.58 -17.82
N GLN A 137 -11.29 12.85 -17.85
CA GLN A 137 -10.30 12.19 -17.01
C GLN A 137 -10.05 13.00 -15.72
N PRO A 138 -9.79 12.34 -14.58
CA PRO A 138 -9.43 13.03 -13.36
C PRO A 138 -8.06 13.72 -13.49
N ASP A 139 -8.00 14.98 -13.08
CA ASP A 139 -6.81 15.81 -13.05
C ASP A 139 -6.75 16.61 -11.74
N LEU A 140 -5.58 17.08 -11.33
CA LEU A 140 -5.45 17.92 -10.14
C LEU A 140 -6.02 19.32 -10.36
N THR A 141 -6.57 19.88 -9.28
CA THR A 141 -6.90 21.29 -9.28
C THR A 141 -5.61 22.15 -9.35
N PRO A 142 -5.68 23.39 -9.88
CA PRO A 142 -4.50 24.27 -9.94
C PRO A 142 -3.81 24.44 -8.59
N ALA A 143 -4.58 24.55 -7.52
CA ALA A 143 -4.05 24.70 -6.15
C ALA A 143 -3.21 23.50 -5.71
N MET A 144 -3.54 22.28 -6.13
CA MET A 144 -2.74 21.09 -5.83
C MET A 144 -1.47 21.05 -6.69
N CYS A 145 -1.58 21.42 -7.97
CA CYS A 145 -0.41 21.54 -8.86
C CYS A 145 0.62 22.55 -8.35
N GLU A 146 0.19 23.73 -7.90
CA GLU A 146 1.05 24.77 -7.34
C GLU A 146 1.81 24.28 -6.09
N ARG A 147 1.27 23.32 -5.37
CA ARG A 147 1.91 22.69 -4.22
C ARG A 147 2.88 21.55 -4.59
N GLY A 148 3.04 21.26 -5.87
CA GLY A 148 3.89 20.18 -6.35
C GLY A 148 3.34 18.77 -6.09
N ILE A 149 2.05 18.65 -5.77
CA ILE A 149 1.39 17.35 -5.58
C ILE A 149 1.26 16.66 -6.95
N GLN A 150 1.49 15.36 -6.97
CA GLN A 150 1.33 14.52 -8.15
C GLN A 150 0.13 13.59 -7.98
N LEU A 151 -0.61 13.36 -9.05
CA LEU A 151 -1.73 12.43 -9.09
C LEU A 151 -1.31 11.12 -9.77
N SER A 152 -1.51 10.02 -9.09
CA SER A 152 -1.40 8.69 -9.68
C SER A 152 -2.79 8.05 -9.74
N THR A 153 -3.20 7.59 -10.91
CA THR A 153 -4.48 6.92 -11.12
C THR A 153 -4.26 5.53 -11.70
N ALA A 154 -5.05 4.57 -11.25
CA ALA A 154 -5.04 3.23 -11.80
C ALA A 154 -6.46 2.69 -11.94
N ALA A 155 -6.77 2.11 -13.09
CA ALA A 155 -8.01 1.38 -13.28
C ALA A 155 -7.95 0.04 -12.54
N ARG A 156 -8.92 -0.22 -11.69
CA ARG A 156 -9.05 -1.51 -11.00
C ARG A 156 -10.22 -2.30 -11.59
N PRO A 157 -10.01 -3.56 -12.00
CA PRO A 157 -11.09 -4.43 -12.45
C PRO A 157 -11.89 -4.93 -11.23
N SER A 158 -12.72 -4.05 -10.66
CA SER A 158 -13.58 -4.37 -9.52
C SER A 158 -15.03 -4.06 -9.85
N LEU A 159 -15.92 -4.90 -9.33
CA LEU A 159 -17.36 -4.74 -9.43
C LEU A 159 -17.93 -4.61 -8.02
N SER A 160 -18.66 -3.53 -7.76
CA SER A 160 -19.43 -3.35 -6.53
C SER A 160 -20.91 -3.45 -6.85
N TYR A 161 -21.65 -4.19 -6.04
CA TYR A 161 -23.09 -4.33 -6.21
C TYR A 161 -23.79 -4.34 -4.86
N MET A 162 -25.06 -3.93 -4.88
CA MET A 162 -25.97 -4.07 -3.75
C MET A 162 -26.92 -5.22 -4.06
N GLY A 163 -26.90 -6.24 -3.20
CA GLY A 163 -27.80 -7.38 -3.30
C GLY A 163 -28.95 -7.26 -2.30
N PHE A 164 -30.16 -7.57 -2.74
CA PHE A 164 -31.31 -7.72 -1.85
C PHE A 164 -31.52 -9.19 -1.52
N ASN A 165 -31.84 -9.49 -0.27
CA ASN A 165 -32.26 -10.83 0.12
C ASN A 165 -33.72 -11.03 -0.31
N MET A 166 -33.93 -11.55 -1.51
CA MET A 166 -35.26 -11.79 -2.07
C MET A 166 -36.10 -12.84 -1.33
N GLN A 167 -35.52 -13.50 -0.32
CA GLN A 167 -36.24 -14.42 0.56
C GLN A 167 -36.71 -13.76 1.86
N ASP A 168 -36.36 -12.49 2.06
CA ASP A 168 -36.85 -11.71 3.19
C ASP A 168 -38.27 -11.25 2.93
N PRO A 169 -39.25 -11.53 3.79
CA PRO A 169 -40.64 -11.15 3.59
C PRO A 169 -40.90 -9.64 3.66
N VAL A 170 -39.91 -8.84 4.02
CA VAL A 170 -40.00 -7.38 4.12
C VAL A 170 -39.46 -6.67 2.86
N VAL A 171 -38.84 -7.42 1.92
CA VAL A 171 -38.30 -6.89 0.66
C VAL A 171 -39.28 -7.11 -0.48
#